data_ef1dd2fbfe9dd0b9ab5c0a9e9278e004
#
_entry.id   ef1dd2fbfe9dd0b9ab5c0a9e9278e004
#
_cell.length_a   1.000
_cell.length_b   1.000
_cell.length_c   1.000
_cell.angle_alpha   90.00
_cell.angle_beta   90.00
_cell.angle_gamma   90.00
#
_symmetry.space_group_name_H-M   'P 1'
#
loop_
_entity.id
_entity.type
_entity.pdbx_description
1 polymer ?
#
loop_
_entity_poly.entity_id
_entity_poly.type
_entity_poly.pdbx_seq_one_letter_code
_entity_poly.pdbx_strand_id
1 'polypeptide(L)'
;MKKILLLLGLLLLLAIIYLSIAGRKMQTVTTEIEILAPPEKVWSIITDIDKWQDWSPTINASQGEAAVGSTVTITMMSKEAGKDGPKYSPKIIQMDEPTYFHWRAHMMAGFIFTNDKIIELEKTDSGTKVTHKETFKGLMAAMMKGQMDKGVPPMLNGMNEALKKLAEE
;
A
#
# COMPACT_ATOMS: atom_id res chain seq x y z
N MET A 1 -6.28 37.90 -25.78
CA MET A 1 -6.99 36.94 -24.91
C MET A 1 -7.12 35.54 -25.54
N LYS A 2 -7.76 35.38 -26.74
CA LYS A 2 -7.95 34.04 -27.38
C LYS A 2 -6.64 33.26 -27.61
N LYS A 3 -5.54 33.88 -28.05
CA LYS A 3 -4.24 33.22 -28.26
C LYS A 3 -3.61 32.71 -26.94
N ILE A 4 -3.78 33.47 -25.86
CA ILE A 4 -3.27 33.06 -24.53
C ILE A 4 -4.06 31.87 -24.01
N LEU A 5 -5.39 31.85 -24.16
CA LEU A 5 -6.23 30.70 -23.76
C LEU A 5 -5.90 29.44 -24.57
N LEU A 6 -5.64 29.59 -25.91
CA LEU A 6 -5.21 28.47 -26.73
C LEU A 6 -3.84 27.91 -26.28
N LEU A 7 -2.89 28.80 -25.98
CA LEU A 7 -1.56 28.39 -25.49
C LEU A 7 -1.66 27.65 -24.14
N LEU A 8 -2.46 28.17 -23.20
CA LEU A 8 -2.72 27.52 -21.92
C LEU A 8 -3.40 26.16 -22.10
N GLY A 9 -4.38 26.07 -23.01
CA GLY A 9 -5.03 24.77 -23.31
C GLY A 9 -4.06 23.76 -23.92
N LEU A 10 -3.15 24.17 -24.79
CA LEU A 10 -2.13 23.30 -25.36
C LEU A 10 -1.13 22.83 -24.31
N LEU A 11 -0.66 23.70 -23.41
CA LEU A 11 0.24 23.34 -22.33
C LEU A 11 -0.41 22.36 -21.36
N LEU A 12 -1.69 22.58 -21.03
CA LEU A 12 -2.44 21.64 -20.19
C LEU A 12 -2.57 20.26 -20.84
N LEU A 13 -2.89 20.23 -22.15
CA LEU A 13 -2.97 18.97 -22.90
C LEU A 13 -1.64 18.22 -22.91
N LEU A 14 -0.53 18.91 -23.16
CA LEU A 14 0.79 18.32 -23.14
C LEU A 14 1.17 17.80 -21.74
N ALA A 15 0.81 18.53 -20.69
CA ALA A 15 1.01 18.08 -19.30
C ALA A 15 0.20 16.80 -19.01
N ILE A 16 -1.07 16.73 -19.43
CA ILE A 16 -1.91 15.55 -19.26
C ILE A 16 -1.32 14.35 -20.03
N ILE A 17 -0.88 14.55 -21.26
CA ILE A 17 -0.24 13.50 -22.07
C ILE A 17 1.04 13.01 -21.38
N TYR A 18 1.91 13.92 -20.95
CA TYR A 18 3.14 13.58 -20.23
C TYR A 18 2.86 12.77 -18.96
N LEU A 19 1.95 13.24 -18.11
CA LEU A 19 1.58 12.57 -16.87
C LEU A 19 0.90 11.21 -17.14
N SER A 20 0.12 11.08 -18.20
CA SER A 20 -0.49 9.81 -18.60
C SER A 20 0.56 8.79 -19.01
N ILE A 21 1.63 9.21 -19.70
CA ILE A 21 2.75 8.35 -20.09
C ILE A 21 3.58 8.00 -18.83
N ALA A 22 3.90 8.98 -17.99
CA ALA A 22 4.64 8.79 -16.75
C ALA A 22 3.88 7.89 -15.78
N GLY A 23 2.55 8.02 -15.70
CA GLY A 23 1.68 7.21 -14.86
C GLY A 23 1.58 5.73 -15.26
N ARG A 24 2.04 5.36 -16.46
CA ARG A 24 2.15 3.95 -16.87
C ARG A 24 3.32 3.24 -16.20
N LYS A 25 4.35 3.98 -15.77
CA LYS A 25 5.48 3.41 -15.04
C LYS A 25 5.04 3.04 -13.63
N MET A 26 5.22 1.77 -13.31
CA MET A 26 5.03 1.27 -11.96
C MET A 26 6.17 1.75 -11.07
N GLN A 27 5.84 2.33 -9.94
CA GLN A 27 6.79 2.72 -8.89
C GLN A 27 6.67 1.67 -7.80
N THR A 28 7.79 1.06 -7.41
CA THR A 28 7.81 0.02 -6.39
C THR A 28 8.67 0.48 -5.23
N VAL A 29 8.14 0.34 -4.03
CA VAL A 29 8.86 0.44 -2.76
C VAL A 29 8.87 -0.94 -2.14
N THR A 30 10.05 -1.40 -1.71
CA THR A 30 10.23 -2.71 -1.08
C THR A 30 10.99 -2.51 0.23
N THR A 31 10.53 -3.18 1.27
CA THR A 31 11.22 -3.29 2.56
C THR A 31 11.24 -4.75 2.99
N GLU A 32 12.24 -5.14 3.75
CA GLU A 32 12.42 -6.51 4.23
C GLU A 32 12.69 -6.51 5.74
N ILE A 33 12.28 -7.57 6.41
CA ILE A 33 12.57 -7.80 7.83
C ILE A 33 12.64 -9.30 8.12
N GLU A 34 13.54 -9.68 9.03
CA GLU A 34 13.57 -11.03 9.61
C GLU A 34 12.77 -11.06 10.91
N ILE A 35 11.89 -12.05 11.04
CA ILE A 35 11.02 -12.29 12.20
C ILE A 35 11.33 -13.68 12.77
N LEU A 36 11.61 -13.77 14.06
CA LEU A 36 11.92 -15.02 14.76
C LEU A 36 10.63 -15.79 15.13
N ALA A 37 9.78 -15.99 14.13
CA ALA A 37 8.54 -16.74 14.24
C ALA A 37 8.27 -17.51 12.94
N PRO A 38 7.56 -18.65 12.98
CA PRO A 38 7.26 -19.42 11.79
C PRO A 38 6.29 -18.65 10.85
N PRO A 39 6.35 -18.92 9.52
CA PRO A 39 5.49 -18.25 8.55
C PRO A 39 4.00 -18.32 8.87
N GLU A 40 3.53 -19.42 9.43
CA GLU A 40 2.13 -19.62 9.80
C GLU A 40 1.66 -18.62 10.88
N LYS A 41 2.54 -18.30 11.86
CA LYS A 41 2.24 -17.28 12.88
C LYS A 41 2.20 -15.88 12.28
N VAL A 42 3.16 -15.54 11.44
CA VAL A 42 3.19 -14.24 10.73
C VAL A 42 1.97 -14.12 9.82
N TRP A 43 1.64 -15.18 9.09
CA TRP A 43 0.47 -15.25 8.22
C TRP A 43 -0.83 -14.99 8.97
N SER A 44 -1.04 -15.63 10.11
CA SER A 44 -2.26 -15.45 10.92
C SER A 44 -2.44 -13.98 11.36
N ILE A 45 -1.36 -13.25 11.61
CA ILE A 45 -1.42 -11.84 12.00
C ILE A 45 -1.77 -10.95 10.79
N ILE A 46 -1.15 -11.18 9.62
CA ILE A 46 -1.41 -10.36 8.44
C ILE A 46 -2.77 -10.63 7.81
N THR A 47 -3.38 -11.79 8.04
CA THR A 47 -4.71 -12.13 7.53
C THR A 47 -5.85 -11.81 8.49
N ASP A 48 -5.57 -11.50 9.76
CA ASP A 48 -6.55 -10.98 10.71
C ASP A 48 -6.71 -9.45 10.52
N ILE A 49 -7.39 -9.09 9.41
CA ILE A 49 -7.57 -7.69 9.00
C ILE A 49 -8.22 -6.84 10.10
N ASP A 50 -9.18 -7.39 10.82
CA ASP A 50 -9.93 -6.69 11.88
C ASP A 50 -9.04 -6.28 13.07
N LYS A 51 -7.82 -6.82 13.16
CA LYS A 51 -6.84 -6.52 14.21
C LYS A 51 -5.72 -5.59 13.77
N TRP A 52 -5.67 -5.15 12.53
CA TRP A 52 -4.57 -4.30 12.07
C TRP A 52 -4.49 -2.96 12.80
N GLN A 53 -5.61 -2.40 13.26
CA GLN A 53 -5.64 -1.20 14.09
C GLN A 53 -4.98 -1.37 15.47
N ASP A 54 -4.90 -2.61 15.97
CA ASP A 54 -4.37 -2.88 17.32
C ASP A 54 -2.84 -2.87 17.34
N TRP A 55 -2.20 -3.13 16.19
CA TRP A 55 -0.75 -3.24 16.11
C TRP A 55 -0.09 -2.34 15.06
N SER A 56 -0.75 -2.02 13.97
CA SER A 56 -0.15 -1.22 12.90
C SER A 56 -0.11 0.27 13.26
N PRO A 57 1.07 0.92 13.24
CA PRO A 57 1.19 2.33 13.60
C PRO A 57 0.61 3.27 12.53
N THR A 58 0.16 2.72 11.39
CA THR A 58 -0.32 3.52 10.25
C THR A 58 -1.83 3.39 10.03
N ILE A 59 -2.48 2.47 10.75
CA ILE A 59 -3.90 2.14 10.57
C ILE A 59 -4.68 2.55 11.81
N ASN A 60 -5.72 3.37 11.62
CA ASN A 60 -6.64 3.81 12.66
C ASN A 60 -7.82 2.87 12.83
N ALA A 61 -8.31 2.30 11.73
CA ALA A 61 -9.37 1.30 11.73
C ALA A 61 -9.23 0.38 10.51
N SER A 62 -9.56 -0.89 10.72
CA SER A 62 -9.56 -1.91 9.67
C SER A 62 -10.72 -2.87 9.88
N GLN A 63 -11.32 -3.33 8.78
CA GLN A 63 -12.46 -4.23 8.82
C GLN A 63 -12.53 -5.07 7.55
N GLY A 64 -12.87 -6.34 7.69
CA GLY A 64 -13.20 -7.25 6.61
C GLY A 64 -12.46 -8.58 6.67
N GLU A 65 -12.92 -9.52 5.89
CA GLU A 65 -12.36 -10.87 5.81
C GLU A 65 -11.24 -10.95 4.77
N ALA A 66 -10.12 -11.56 5.13
CA ALA A 66 -9.04 -11.87 4.20
C ALA A 66 -9.41 -13.11 3.37
N ALA A 67 -10.13 -12.91 2.29
CA ALA A 67 -10.47 -13.95 1.31
C ALA A 67 -10.29 -13.42 -0.11
N VAL A 68 -9.82 -14.25 -1.05
CA VAL A 68 -9.66 -13.83 -2.45
C VAL A 68 -10.99 -13.36 -3.02
N GLY A 69 -11.01 -12.15 -3.57
CA GLY A 69 -12.20 -11.51 -4.13
C GLY A 69 -12.96 -10.63 -3.14
N SER A 70 -12.74 -10.74 -1.82
CA SER A 70 -13.37 -9.86 -0.83
C SER A 70 -12.75 -8.46 -0.86
N THR A 71 -13.51 -7.51 -0.33
CA THR A 71 -13.08 -6.11 -0.18
C THR A 71 -13.00 -5.80 1.31
N VAL A 72 -11.86 -5.32 1.75
CA VAL A 72 -11.65 -4.87 3.13
C VAL A 72 -11.71 -3.35 3.20
N THR A 73 -11.93 -2.80 4.39
CA THR A 73 -11.95 -1.35 4.61
C THR A 73 -10.80 -0.96 5.51
N ILE A 74 -10.00 0.01 5.08
CA ILE A 74 -8.86 0.52 5.83
C ILE A 74 -9.01 2.04 6.00
N THR A 75 -8.90 2.50 7.23
CA THR A 75 -8.77 3.92 7.57
C THR A 75 -7.36 4.15 8.09
N MET A 76 -6.61 5.01 7.43
CA MET A 76 -5.25 5.34 7.83
C MET A 76 -5.24 6.23 9.08
N MET A 77 -4.13 6.24 9.81
CA MET A 77 -3.88 7.25 10.83
C MET A 77 -3.83 8.65 10.20
N SER A 78 -4.41 9.63 10.87
CA SER A 78 -4.28 11.02 10.50
C SER A 78 -3.03 11.65 11.13
N LYS A 79 -2.44 12.62 10.43
CA LYS A 79 -1.42 13.51 11.03
C LYS A 79 -2.02 14.52 12.00
N GLU A 80 -3.33 14.76 11.90
CA GLU A 80 -4.08 15.67 12.78
C GLU A 80 -4.71 14.87 13.91
N ALA A 81 -4.41 15.24 15.16
CA ALA A 81 -4.96 14.59 16.34
C ALA A 81 -6.50 14.64 16.34
N GLY A 82 -7.12 13.51 16.64
CA GLY A 82 -8.59 13.40 16.75
C GLY A 82 -9.33 13.34 15.40
N LYS A 83 -8.63 13.23 14.28
CA LYS A 83 -9.24 13.03 12.95
C LYS A 83 -8.84 11.68 12.35
N ASP A 84 -9.71 11.13 11.52
CA ASP A 84 -9.39 10.00 10.68
C ASP A 84 -8.54 10.44 9.49
N GLY A 85 -7.63 9.58 9.08
CA GLY A 85 -6.89 9.72 7.84
C GLY A 85 -7.72 9.26 6.62
N PRO A 86 -7.09 9.14 5.45
CA PRO A 86 -7.75 8.66 4.25
C PRO A 86 -8.34 7.26 4.46
N LYS A 87 -9.55 7.05 3.93
CA LYS A 87 -10.23 5.75 3.90
C LYS A 87 -10.19 5.18 2.49
N TYR A 88 -9.91 3.90 2.36
CA TYR A 88 -9.91 3.19 1.09
C TYR A 88 -10.36 1.73 1.28
N SER A 89 -10.74 1.09 0.18
CA SER A 89 -11.31 -0.25 0.21
C SER A 89 -10.59 -1.15 -0.79
N PRO A 90 -9.44 -1.74 -0.41
CA PRO A 90 -8.72 -2.65 -1.27
C PRO A 90 -9.48 -3.98 -1.44
N LYS A 91 -9.34 -4.56 -2.62
CA LYS A 91 -9.79 -5.90 -2.94
C LYS A 91 -8.63 -6.88 -2.79
N ILE A 92 -8.85 -8.00 -2.12
CA ILE A 92 -7.90 -9.11 -2.06
C ILE A 92 -7.81 -9.77 -3.45
N ILE A 93 -6.62 -9.79 -4.02
CA ILE A 93 -6.37 -10.28 -5.37
C ILE A 93 -5.85 -11.71 -5.37
N GLN A 94 -4.95 -12.01 -4.42
CA GLN A 94 -4.34 -13.34 -4.32
C GLN A 94 -3.93 -13.61 -2.87
N MET A 95 -4.06 -14.84 -2.47
CA MET A 95 -3.56 -15.38 -1.21
C MET A 95 -3.06 -16.81 -1.45
N ASP A 96 -1.80 -17.06 -1.14
CA ASP A 96 -1.18 -18.39 -1.16
C ASP A 96 -0.62 -18.63 0.24
N GLU A 97 -1.39 -19.29 1.09
CA GLU A 97 -1.05 -19.56 2.50
C GLU A 97 0.16 -20.49 2.62
N PRO A 98 1.10 -20.21 3.54
CA PRO A 98 1.30 -19.00 4.33
C PRO A 98 2.33 -18.04 3.71
N THR A 99 2.45 -18.00 2.36
CA THR A 99 3.62 -17.42 1.68
C THR A 99 3.36 -16.11 0.95
N TYR A 100 2.13 -15.85 0.51
CA TYR A 100 1.86 -14.71 -0.37
C TYR A 100 0.50 -14.07 -0.11
N PHE A 101 0.49 -12.77 0.15
CA PHE A 101 -0.70 -11.95 0.31
C PHE A 101 -0.64 -10.76 -0.63
N HIS A 102 -1.72 -10.52 -1.39
CA HIS A 102 -1.81 -9.40 -2.33
C HIS A 102 -3.20 -8.77 -2.31
N TRP A 103 -3.26 -7.49 -2.02
CA TRP A 103 -4.45 -6.70 -2.26
C TRP A 103 -4.20 -5.56 -3.26
N ARG A 104 -5.28 -5.04 -3.84
CA ARG A 104 -5.27 -3.89 -4.75
C ARG A 104 -6.32 -2.87 -4.38
N ALA A 105 -5.89 -1.62 -4.27
CA ALA A 105 -6.75 -0.47 -4.11
C ALA A 105 -6.73 0.41 -5.36
N HIS A 106 -7.90 0.96 -5.71
CA HIS A 106 -8.04 2.01 -6.70
C HIS A 106 -8.60 3.25 -6.02
N MET A 107 -8.04 4.42 -6.34
CA MET A 107 -8.64 5.70 -5.99
C MET A 107 -9.28 6.27 -7.25
N MET A 108 -10.60 6.53 -7.22
CA MET A 108 -11.43 6.94 -8.36
C MET A 108 -11.43 5.87 -9.46
N ALA A 109 -10.58 6.00 -10.49
CA ALA A 109 -10.41 5.00 -11.55
C ALA A 109 -8.96 4.49 -11.56
N GLY A 110 -8.74 3.26 -12.01
CA GLY A 110 -7.43 2.61 -11.96
C GLY A 110 -6.32 3.34 -12.74
N PHE A 111 -6.67 4.11 -13.78
CA PHE A 111 -5.70 4.93 -14.51
C PHE A 111 -5.31 6.22 -13.75
N ILE A 112 -6.14 6.65 -12.78
CA ILE A 112 -5.85 7.80 -11.91
C ILE A 112 -4.88 7.38 -10.81
N PHE A 113 -5.20 6.31 -10.08
CA PHE A 113 -4.33 5.78 -9.04
C PHE A 113 -4.67 4.33 -8.74
N THR A 114 -3.65 3.49 -8.77
CA THR A 114 -3.70 2.10 -8.32
C THR A 114 -2.54 1.87 -7.35
N ASN A 115 -2.84 1.23 -6.23
CA ASN A 115 -1.87 0.74 -5.28
C ASN A 115 -2.05 -0.77 -5.10
N ASP A 116 -0.96 -1.52 -5.24
CA ASP A 116 -0.88 -2.92 -4.85
C ASP A 116 -0.01 -3.03 -3.60
N LYS A 117 -0.51 -3.68 -2.55
CA LYS A 117 0.27 -4.13 -1.40
C LYS A 117 0.49 -5.63 -1.52
N ILE A 118 1.74 -6.03 -1.44
CA ILE A 118 2.17 -7.42 -1.51
C ILE A 118 3.03 -7.72 -0.29
N ILE A 119 2.73 -8.81 0.39
CA ILE A 119 3.52 -9.33 1.50
C ILE A 119 3.91 -10.77 1.15
N GLU A 120 5.20 -11.00 1.02
CA GLU A 120 5.78 -12.34 0.76
C GLU A 120 6.47 -12.83 2.01
N LEU A 121 6.22 -14.09 2.37
CA LEU A 121 6.80 -14.77 3.51
C LEU A 121 7.67 -15.92 3.01
N GLU A 122 8.93 -15.90 3.38
CA GLU A 122 9.89 -16.95 3.06
C GLU A 122 10.41 -17.55 4.38
N LYS A 123 10.30 -18.88 4.51
CA LYS A 123 10.83 -19.58 5.67
C LYS A 123 12.35 -19.55 5.65
N THR A 124 12.95 -19.19 6.80
CA THR A 124 14.40 -19.22 7.02
C THR A 124 14.75 -20.22 8.14
N ASP A 125 16.03 -20.46 8.38
CA ASP A 125 16.49 -21.33 9.45
C ASP A 125 16.10 -20.80 10.84
N SER A 126 15.95 -19.47 10.99
CA SER A 126 15.65 -18.81 12.25
C SER A 126 14.19 -18.37 12.40
N GLY A 127 13.39 -18.40 11.32
CA GLY A 127 12.01 -17.92 11.35
C GLY A 127 11.47 -17.59 9.96
N THR A 128 11.11 -16.31 9.73
CA THR A 128 10.48 -15.86 8.51
C THR A 128 11.12 -14.57 8.00
N LYS A 129 11.57 -14.57 6.75
CA LYS A 129 11.86 -13.34 6.02
C LYS A 129 10.55 -12.79 5.44
N VAL A 130 10.21 -11.56 5.81
CA VAL A 130 9.06 -10.84 5.28
C VAL A 130 9.54 -9.82 4.26
N THR A 131 9.04 -9.90 3.04
CA THR A 131 9.24 -8.88 2.00
C THR A 131 7.93 -8.14 1.79
N HIS A 132 7.91 -6.87 2.16
CA HIS A 132 6.75 -6.00 2.05
C HIS A 132 6.94 -5.04 0.87
N LYS A 133 6.08 -5.16 -0.14
CA LYS A 133 6.13 -4.35 -1.37
C LYS A 133 4.88 -3.52 -1.51
N GLU A 134 5.04 -2.27 -1.91
CA GLU A 134 3.95 -1.46 -2.44
C GLU A 134 4.29 -0.97 -3.84
N THR A 135 3.37 -1.16 -4.76
CA THR A 135 3.49 -0.65 -6.12
C THR A 135 2.42 0.38 -6.39
N PHE A 136 2.78 1.41 -7.12
CA PHE A 136 1.91 2.54 -7.43
C PHE A 136 1.97 2.82 -8.93
N LYS A 137 0.81 3.03 -9.54
CA LYS A 137 0.69 3.46 -10.94
C LYS A 137 -0.47 4.42 -11.10
N GLY A 138 -0.47 5.16 -12.19
CA GLY A 138 -1.50 6.12 -12.55
C GLY A 138 -1.02 7.56 -12.49
N LEU A 139 -1.88 8.46 -12.94
CA LEU A 139 -1.60 9.88 -13.04
C LEU A 139 -1.16 10.51 -11.71
N MET A 140 -1.90 10.21 -10.63
CA MET A 140 -1.57 10.72 -9.30
C MET A 140 -0.26 10.14 -8.76
N ALA A 141 0.03 8.85 -9.02
CA ALA A 141 1.29 8.24 -8.63
C ALA A 141 2.49 8.97 -9.27
N ALA A 142 2.38 9.33 -10.56
CA ALA A 142 3.42 10.11 -11.24
C ALA A 142 3.60 11.51 -10.62
N MET A 143 2.50 12.19 -10.27
CA MET A 143 2.55 13.52 -9.64
C MET A 143 3.14 13.48 -8.22
N MET A 144 2.83 12.43 -7.46
CA MET A 144 3.19 12.30 -6.05
C MET A 144 4.49 11.53 -5.82
N LYS A 145 5.22 11.15 -6.89
CA LYS A 145 6.41 10.29 -6.79
C LYS A 145 7.37 10.70 -5.68
N GLY A 146 7.78 11.97 -5.63
CA GLY A 146 8.73 12.44 -4.63
C GLY A 146 8.21 12.39 -3.19
N GLN A 147 6.90 12.48 -2.98
CA GLN A 147 6.28 12.32 -1.66
C GLN A 147 6.23 10.84 -1.27
N MET A 148 5.93 9.96 -2.24
CA MET A 148 5.87 8.52 -2.03
C MET A 148 7.26 7.95 -1.74
N ASP A 149 8.29 8.36 -2.49
CA ASP A 149 9.68 7.93 -2.28
C ASP A 149 10.18 8.25 -0.85
N LYS A 150 9.67 9.32 -0.24
CA LYS A 150 10.05 9.74 1.13
C LYS A 150 9.13 9.18 2.22
N GLY A 151 7.85 9.02 1.93
CA GLY A 151 6.83 8.68 2.94
C GLY A 151 6.54 7.19 3.05
N VAL A 152 6.60 6.45 1.94
CA VAL A 152 6.23 5.03 1.94
C VAL A 152 7.27 4.14 2.63
N PRO A 153 8.60 4.27 2.42
CA PRO A 153 9.56 3.41 3.09
C PRO A 153 9.48 3.44 4.63
N PRO A 154 9.44 4.61 5.30
CA PRO A 154 9.32 4.63 6.76
C PRO A 154 7.96 4.08 7.26
N MET A 155 6.89 4.24 6.48
CA MET A 155 5.58 3.67 6.78
C MET A 155 5.63 2.13 6.76
N LEU A 156 6.21 1.53 5.72
CA LEU A 156 6.35 0.07 5.62
C LEU A 156 7.28 -0.49 6.70
N ASN A 157 8.40 0.19 6.97
CA ASN A 157 9.30 -0.22 8.05
C ASN A 157 8.61 -0.18 9.41
N GLY A 158 7.81 0.85 9.70
CA GLY A 158 7.03 0.92 10.93
C GLY A 158 6.04 -0.23 11.07
N MET A 159 5.35 -0.61 9.98
CA MET A 159 4.46 -1.78 9.98
C MET A 159 5.26 -3.08 10.18
N ASN A 160 6.40 -3.23 9.53
CA ASN A 160 7.25 -4.42 9.64
C ASN A 160 7.76 -4.61 11.07
N GLU A 161 8.24 -3.54 11.72
CA GLU A 161 8.69 -3.59 13.12
C GLU A 161 7.56 -3.94 14.09
N ALA A 162 6.37 -3.39 13.88
CA ALA A 162 5.21 -3.72 14.70
C ALA A 162 4.75 -5.17 14.50
N LEU A 163 4.74 -5.66 13.26
CA LEU A 163 4.46 -7.06 12.92
C LEU A 163 5.47 -8.00 13.59
N LYS A 164 6.76 -7.66 13.49
CA LYS A 164 7.85 -8.42 14.14
C LYS A 164 7.63 -8.52 15.64
N LYS A 165 7.41 -7.38 16.29
CA LYS A 165 7.18 -7.34 17.73
C LYS A 165 6.03 -8.26 18.14
N LEU A 166 4.88 -8.17 17.46
CA LEU A 166 3.70 -8.98 17.75
C LEU A 166 3.92 -10.48 17.45
N ALA A 167 4.66 -10.79 16.39
CA ALA A 167 4.91 -12.18 16.02
C ALA A 167 5.94 -12.87 16.94
N GLU A 168 6.81 -12.13 17.58
CA GLU A 168 7.86 -12.65 18.47
C GLU A 168 7.41 -12.72 19.95
N GLU A 169 6.23 -12.18 20.31
CA GLU A 169 5.55 -12.37 21.61
C GLU A 169 4.94 -13.77 21.73
#